data_fa51b7a1974db7a424fe3064dd7b089f
#
_entry.id   fa51b7a1974db7a424fe3064dd7b089f
#
_cell.length_a   1.000
_cell.length_b   1.000
_cell.length_c   1.000
_cell.angle_alpha   90.00
_cell.angle_beta   90.00
_cell.angle_gamma   90.00
#
_symmetry.space_group_name_H-M   'P 1'
#
loop_
_entity.id
_entity.type
_entity.pdbx_description
1 polymer ?
#
loop_
_entity_poly.entity_id
_entity_poly.type
_entity_poly.pdbx_seq_one_letter_code
_entity_poly.pdbx_strand_id
1 'polypeptide(L)'
;IQEAHWDAFYEFYLDTGSRKWGSPYLTRSFFSQVGESMPQNILLIMCKKQGRYIAGAINFIGGDCLYGRNWGCIEHHPMLHFEVCYYQAIQFAIEKGLKRVEAGAQGEHKLARGYLPTHTYSAHWIVNQSFRSAISGFLEQERNYVNEEIDYMSSHSPFKKST
;
A
#
# COMPACT_ATOMS: atom_id res chain seq x y z
N ILE A 1 11.14 13.13 -10.36
CA ILE A 1 9.87 12.81 -11.04
C ILE A 1 9.51 14.03 -11.91
N GLN A 2 8.99 13.81 -13.11
CA GLN A 2 8.57 14.86 -14.05
C GLN A 2 7.05 14.79 -14.23
N GLU A 3 6.43 15.89 -14.73
CA GLU A 3 4.98 15.95 -14.96
C GLU A 3 4.47 14.81 -15.86
N ALA A 4 5.23 14.45 -16.92
CA ALA A 4 4.88 13.32 -17.78
C ALA A 4 4.79 11.96 -17.04
N HIS A 5 5.54 11.79 -15.93
CA HIS A 5 5.42 10.60 -15.08
C HIS A 5 4.12 10.63 -14.28
N TRP A 6 3.71 11.81 -13.82
CA TRP A 6 2.45 11.99 -13.11
C TRP A 6 1.24 11.81 -14.02
N ASP A 7 1.33 12.27 -15.29
CA ASP A 7 0.27 12.05 -16.29
C ASP A 7 0.04 10.56 -16.50
N ALA A 8 1.10 9.80 -16.76
CA ALA A 8 1.02 8.37 -16.95
C ALA A 8 0.51 7.64 -15.69
N PHE A 9 1.02 8.01 -14.51
CA PHE A 9 0.59 7.39 -13.26
C PHE A 9 -0.88 7.70 -12.93
N TYR A 10 -1.35 8.90 -13.22
CA TYR A 10 -2.75 9.28 -13.00
C TYR A 10 -3.71 8.47 -13.89
N GLU A 11 -3.33 8.19 -15.13
CA GLU A 11 -4.08 7.28 -16.01
C GLU A 11 -4.22 5.89 -15.36
N PHE A 12 -3.13 5.33 -14.82
CA PHE A 12 -3.16 4.05 -14.13
C PHE A 12 -4.03 4.06 -12.86
N TYR A 13 -3.95 5.16 -12.11
CA TYR A 13 -4.76 5.35 -10.91
C TYR A 13 -6.25 5.37 -11.23
N LEU A 14 -6.65 6.10 -12.28
CA LEU A 14 -8.04 6.17 -12.74
C LEU A 14 -8.54 4.80 -13.24
N ASP A 15 -7.76 4.11 -14.07
CA ASP A 15 -8.12 2.79 -14.61
C ASP A 15 -8.33 1.77 -13.47
N THR A 16 -7.41 1.71 -12.51
CA THR A 16 -7.57 0.81 -11.35
C THR A 16 -8.74 1.21 -10.46
N GLY A 17 -8.97 2.50 -10.26
CA GLY A 17 -10.09 3.01 -9.47
C GLY A 17 -11.44 2.69 -10.10
N SER A 18 -11.56 2.78 -11.42
CA SER A 18 -12.81 2.49 -12.16
C SER A 18 -13.23 1.03 -12.10
N ARG A 19 -12.28 0.11 -11.88
CA ARG A 19 -12.54 -1.35 -11.74
C ARG A 19 -12.88 -1.79 -10.32
N LYS A 20 -12.76 -0.90 -9.34
CA LYS A 20 -13.07 -1.17 -7.93
C LYS A 20 -14.36 -0.47 -7.51
N TRP A 21 -14.95 -0.95 -6.42
CA TRP A 21 -16.09 -0.29 -5.79
C TRP A 21 -15.64 1.07 -5.24
N GLY A 22 -16.17 2.14 -5.80
CA GLY A 22 -15.88 3.51 -5.43
C GLY A 22 -15.27 4.32 -6.58
N SER A 23 -15.23 5.64 -6.41
CA SER A 23 -14.63 6.56 -7.38
C SER A 23 -13.23 6.97 -6.94
N PRO A 24 -12.28 7.14 -7.88
CA PRO A 24 -11.00 7.78 -7.58
C PRO A 24 -11.23 9.17 -6.97
N TYR A 25 -10.63 9.45 -5.82
CA TYR A 25 -10.83 10.70 -5.08
C TYR A 25 -9.66 11.68 -5.17
N LEU A 26 -8.48 11.21 -5.60
CA LEU A 26 -7.34 12.08 -5.83
C LEU A 26 -7.41 12.69 -7.22
N THR A 27 -7.10 13.98 -7.29
CA THR A 27 -7.03 14.71 -8.56
C THR A 27 -5.64 14.59 -9.17
N ARG A 28 -5.51 14.90 -10.46
CA ARG A 28 -4.19 14.93 -11.12
C ARG A 28 -3.24 15.92 -10.45
N SER A 29 -3.75 17.10 -10.05
CA SER A 29 -2.98 18.14 -9.38
C SER A 29 -2.43 17.71 -8.01
N PHE A 30 -3.09 16.77 -7.32
CA PHE A 30 -2.57 16.21 -6.07
C PHE A 30 -1.16 15.63 -6.25
N PHE A 31 -0.93 14.89 -7.33
CA PHE A 31 0.37 14.25 -7.59
C PHE A 31 1.48 15.27 -7.88
N SER A 32 1.18 16.34 -8.61
CA SER A 32 2.13 17.45 -8.82
C SER A 32 2.46 18.13 -7.50
N GLN A 33 1.44 18.51 -6.72
CA GLN A 33 1.62 19.21 -5.44
C GLN A 33 2.43 18.38 -4.43
N VAL A 34 2.17 17.09 -4.34
CA VAL A 34 2.93 16.18 -3.48
C VAL A 34 4.37 16.05 -3.99
N GLY A 35 4.55 15.93 -5.30
CA GLY A 35 5.86 15.87 -5.95
C GLY A 35 6.71 17.13 -5.74
N GLU A 36 6.08 18.30 -5.66
CA GLU A 36 6.74 19.58 -5.39
C GLU A 36 7.04 19.77 -3.90
N SER A 37 6.08 19.43 -3.03
CA SER A 37 6.18 19.73 -1.60
C SER A 37 7.07 18.75 -0.83
N MET A 38 7.16 17.49 -1.28
CA MET A 38 7.93 16.45 -0.57
C MET A 38 8.64 15.47 -1.53
N PRO A 39 9.40 15.94 -2.52
CA PRO A 39 10.00 15.11 -3.56
C PRO A 39 10.94 14.02 -3.00
N GLN A 40 11.62 14.28 -1.90
CA GLN A 40 12.53 13.34 -1.24
C GLN A 40 11.81 12.20 -0.50
N ASN A 41 10.51 12.35 -0.27
CA ASN A 41 9.68 11.36 0.43
C ASN A 41 8.84 10.49 -0.51
N ILE A 42 9.05 10.58 -1.82
CA ILE A 42 8.27 9.84 -2.81
C ILE A 42 9.16 8.89 -3.60
N LEU A 43 8.74 7.65 -3.66
CA LEU A 43 9.23 6.66 -4.62
C LEU A 43 8.11 6.35 -5.62
N LEU A 44 8.30 6.72 -6.87
CA LEU A 44 7.42 6.35 -7.98
C LEU A 44 8.11 5.26 -8.81
N ILE A 45 7.59 4.06 -8.75
CA ILE A 45 8.04 2.92 -9.55
C ILE A 45 7.20 2.85 -10.81
N MET A 46 7.85 2.90 -11.98
CA MET A 46 7.18 2.93 -13.27
C MET A 46 7.66 1.78 -14.16
N CYS A 47 6.72 1.10 -14.80
CA CYS A 47 7.02 0.02 -15.74
C CYS A 47 6.83 0.50 -17.18
N LYS A 48 7.83 0.23 -18.04
CA LYS A 48 7.79 0.53 -19.49
C LYS A 48 7.76 -0.73 -20.34
N LYS A 49 6.98 -0.69 -21.40
CA LYS A 49 6.99 -1.69 -22.47
C LYS A 49 7.06 -0.97 -23.82
N GLN A 50 8.04 -1.29 -24.62
CA GLN A 50 8.26 -0.69 -25.93
C GLN A 50 8.25 0.87 -25.88
N GLY A 51 8.90 1.44 -24.86
CA GLY A 51 9.01 2.90 -24.68
C GLY A 51 7.79 3.58 -24.00
N ARG A 52 6.65 2.90 -23.86
CA ARG A 52 5.43 3.43 -23.23
C ARG A 52 5.32 2.99 -21.77
N TYR A 53 4.90 3.87 -20.89
CA TYR A 53 4.55 3.51 -19.51
C TYR A 53 3.24 2.71 -19.51
N ILE A 54 3.21 1.58 -18.79
CA ILE A 54 2.07 0.64 -18.77
C ILE A 54 1.55 0.36 -17.35
N ALA A 55 2.36 0.62 -16.35
CA ALA A 55 2.01 0.37 -14.95
C ALA A 55 2.89 1.19 -14.02
N GLY A 56 2.46 1.37 -12.77
CA GLY A 56 3.26 2.02 -11.75
C GLY A 56 2.69 1.90 -10.35
N ALA A 57 3.54 2.19 -9.36
CA ALA A 57 3.18 2.29 -7.97
C ALA A 57 3.81 3.53 -7.33
N ILE A 58 3.03 4.27 -6.56
CA ILE A 58 3.53 5.33 -5.70
C ILE A 58 3.68 4.83 -4.28
N ASN A 59 4.82 5.13 -3.68
CA ASN A 59 5.15 4.82 -2.30
C ASN A 59 5.63 6.09 -1.62
N PHE A 60 5.46 6.16 -0.30
CA PHE A 60 5.94 7.28 0.51
C PHE A 60 7.01 6.82 1.50
N ILE A 61 8.03 7.64 1.69
CA ILE A 61 9.10 7.39 2.65
C ILE A 61 8.83 8.24 3.90
N GLY A 62 8.70 7.58 5.04
CA GLY A 62 8.50 8.24 6.32
C GLY A 62 9.40 7.63 7.39
N GLY A 63 10.35 8.41 7.91
CA GLY A 63 11.35 7.91 8.84
C GLY A 63 12.19 6.79 8.22
N ASP A 64 12.14 5.60 8.80
CA ASP A 64 12.87 4.40 8.35
C ASP A 64 11.98 3.39 7.61
N CYS A 65 10.80 3.83 7.14
CA CYS A 65 9.80 2.98 6.52
C CYS A 65 9.39 3.45 5.13
N LEU A 66 9.18 2.51 4.21
CA LEU A 66 8.55 2.73 2.90
C LEU A 66 7.09 2.26 2.94
N TYR A 67 6.17 3.16 2.64
CA TYR A 67 4.72 2.92 2.65
C TYR A 67 4.19 2.78 1.23
N GLY A 68 3.78 1.59 0.82
CA GLY A 68 3.07 1.38 -0.43
C GLY A 68 1.68 2.00 -0.38
N ARG A 69 1.31 2.80 -1.41
CA ARG A 69 0.04 3.53 -1.39
C ARG A 69 -0.90 3.17 -2.52
N ASN A 70 -0.59 3.54 -3.75
CA ASN A 70 -1.46 3.28 -4.89
C ASN A 70 -0.69 2.55 -5.99
N TRP A 71 -1.37 1.62 -6.62
CA TRP A 71 -0.93 0.88 -7.79
C TRP A 71 -1.94 1.05 -8.91
N GLY A 72 -1.46 1.05 -10.15
CA GLY A 72 -2.32 0.96 -11.31
C GLY A 72 -1.59 0.45 -12.55
N CYS A 73 -2.36 -0.02 -13.52
CA CYS A 73 -1.86 -0.47 -14.82
C CYS A 73 -2.94 -0.35 -15.89
N ILE A 74 -2.51 -0.07 -17.11
CA ILE A 74 -3.37 -0.05 -18.31
C ILE A 74 -3.19 -1.31 -19.18
N GLU A 75 -2.19 -2.13 -18.87
CA GLU A 75 -2.00 -3.44 -19.49
C GLU A 75 -1.85 -4.51 -18.41
N HIS A 76 -2.57 -5.62 -18.56
CA HIS A 76 -2.44 -6.75 -17.65
C HIS A 76 -1.27 -7.64 -18.06
N HIS A 77 -0.30 -7.79 -17.17
CA HIS A 77 0.78 -8.75 -17.29
C HIS A 77 0.85 -9.63 -16.04
N PRO A 78 0.95 -10.97 -16.18
CA PRO A 78 1.10 -11.87 -15.04
C PRO A 78 2.28 -11.46 -14.16
N MET A 79 2.07 -11.46 -12.85
CA MET A 79 3.07 -11.14 -11.83
C MET A 79 3.56 -9.67 -11.78
N LEU A 80 3.23 -8.81 -12.73
CA LEU A 80 3.71 -7.43 -12.77
C LEU A 80 3.35 -6.64 -11.50
N HIS A 81 2.16 -6.85 -10.95
CA HIS A 81 1.77 -6.25 -9.67
C HIS A 81 2.72 -6.61 -8.54
N PHE A 82 3.14 -7.88 -8.46
CA PHE A 82 4.06 -8.32 -7.41
C PHE A 82 5.46 -7.75 -7.60
N GLU A 83 5.91 -7.68 -8.83
CA GLU A 83 7.20 -7.06 -9.15
C GLU A 83 7.23 -5.60 -8.71
N VAL A 84 6.27 -4.80 -9.18
CA VAL A 84 6.25 -3.35 -8.97
C VAL A 84 5.91 -2.96 -7.53
N CYS A 85 4.94 -3.65 -6.89
CA CYS A 85 4.46 -3.25 -5.56
C CYS A 85 5.25 -3.87 -4.41
N TYR A 86 5.93 -5.01 -4.62
CA TYR A 86 6.62 -5.70 -3.54
C TYR A 86 8.11 -5.84 -3.78
N TYR A 87 8.54 -6.46 -4.86
CA TYR A 87 9.95 -6.75 -5.04
C TYR A 87 10.78 -5.48 -5.27
N GLN A 88 10.32 -4.56 -6.11
CA GLN A 88 10.99 -3.28 -6.33
C GLN A 88 10.97 -2.39 -5.08
N ALA A 89 9.89 -2.42 -4.30
CA ALA A 89 9.79 -1.69 -3.05
C ALA A 89 10.78 -2.25 -1.99
N ILE A 90 10.89 -3.57 -1.87
CA ILE A 90 11.85 -4.23 -0.98
C ILE A 90 13.28 -3.91 -1.41
N GLN A 91 13.58 -4.04 -2.71
CA GLN A 91 14.90 -3.75 -3.25
C GLN A 91 15.34 -2.31 -2.94
N PHE A 92 14.45 -1.35 -3.21
CA PHE A 92 14.69 0.06 -2.89
C PHE A 92 14.95 0.27 -1.38
N ALA A 93 14.14 -0.36 -0.54
CA ALA A 93 14.30 -0.22 0.92
C ALA A 93 15.66 -0.74 1.39
N ILE A 94 16.12 -1.87 0.86
CA ILE A 94 17.44 -2.43 1.14
C ILE A 94 18.54 -1.47 0.70
N GLU A 95 18.47 -0.97 -0.53
CA GLU A 95 19.46 -0.03 -1.09
C GLU A 95 19.55 1.30 -0.31
N LYS A 96 18.43 1.74 0.25
CA LYS A 96 18.35 2.99 1.05
C LYS A 96 18.55 2.77 2.54
N GLY A 97 18.75 1.54 2.99
CA GLY A 97 18.91 1.23 4.41
C GLY A 97 17.64 1.47 5.24
N LEU A 98 16.46 1.44 4.62
CA LEU A 98 15.18 1.50 5.33
C LEU A 98 14.97 0.21 6.10
N LYS A 99 14.35 0.31 7.26
CA LYS A 99 14.15 -0.87 8.15
C LYS A 99 12.86 -1.62 7.87
N ARG A 100 11.88 -0.96 7.23
CA ARG A 100 10.53 -1.51 7.06
C ARG A 100 9.95 -1.15 5.70
N VAL A 101 9.11 -2.06 5.19
CA VAL A 101 8.24 -1.81 4.03
C VAL A 101 6.83 -2.20 4.45
N GLU A 102 5.89 -1.28 4.32
CA GLU A 102 4.48 -1.51 4.61
C GLU A 102 3.66 -1.50 3.32
N ALA A 103 2.93 -2.58 3.09
CA ALA A 103 2.15 -2.77 1.86
C ALA A 103 0.64 -2.53 2.07
N GLY A 104 0.25 -1.85 3.15
CA GLY A 104 -1.14 -1.56 3.52
C GLY A 104 -1.91 -2.78 4.05
N ALA A 105 -3.17 -2.57 4.43
CA ALA A 105 -4.06 -3.62 4.92
C ALA A 105 -4.47 -4.60 3.81
N GLN A 106 -4.92 -5.80 4.22
CA GLN A 106 -5.48 -6.88 3.40
C GLN A 106 -4.48 -7.57 2.43
N GLY A 107 -4.78 -8.82 2.12
CA GLY A 107 -4.09 -9.63 1.12
C GLY A 107 -3.16 -10.71 1.69
N GLU A 108 -3.69 -11.92 1.88
CA GLU A 108 -2.95 -13.11 2.34
C GLU A 108 -1.71 -13.41 1.47
N HIS A 109 -1.77 -13.08 0.17
CA HIS A 109 -0.65 -13.23 -0.75
C HIS A 109 0.62 -12.45 -0.34
N LYS A 110 0.49 -11.45 0.56
CA LYS A 110 1.62 -10.68 1.09
C LYS A 110 2.48 -11.53 2.03
N LEU A 111 1.85 -12.41 2.82
CA LEU A 111 2.55 -13.29 3.74
C LEU A 111 3.58 -14.17 3.00
N ALA A 112 3.19 -14.77 1.87
CA ALA A 112 4.08 -15.57 1.04
C ALA A 112 5.29 -14.80 0.46
N ARG A 113 5.28 -13.45 0.55
CA ARG A 113 6.37 -12.55 0.13
C ARG A 113 7.11 -11.93 1.30
N GLY A 114 6.90 -12.46 2.51
CA GLY A 114 7.60 -12.04 3.71
C GLY A 114 7.02 -10.82 4.44
N TYR A 115 5.85 -10.32 4.03
CA TYR A 115 5.16 -9.28 4.78
C TYR A 115 4.39 -9.91 5.95
N LEU A 116 4.90 -9.70 7.15
CA LEU A 116 4.26 -10.20 8.35
C LEU A 116 3.10 -9.30 8.78
N PRO A 117 2.03 -9.86 9.37
CA PRO A 117 0.94 -9.07 9.90
C PRO A 117 1.40 -8.23 11.10
N THR A 118 0.84 -7.05 11.23
CA THR A 118 1.10 -6.16 12.37
C THR A 118 -0.15 -5.37 12.70
N HIS A 119 -0.30 -4.98 13.96
CA HIS A 119 -1.40 -4.13 14.38
C HIS A 119 -1.31 -2.76 13.73
N THR A 120 -2.44 -2.29 13.23
CA THR A 120 -2.64 -0.89 12.84
C THR A 120 -3.77 -0.31 13.68
N TYR A 121 -3.69 0.99 13.96
CA TYR A 121 -4.64 1.65 14.85
C TYR A 121 -5.31 2.81 14.13
N SER A 122 -6.61 2.97 14.39
CA SER A 122 -7.36 4.16 13.98
C SER A 122 -8.17 4.69 15.16
N ALA A 123 -8.43 5.99 15.19
CA ALA A 123 -9.26 6.63 16.20
C ALA A 123 -10.44 7.32 15.53
N HIS A 124 -11.63 7.10 16.07
CA HIS A 124 -12.87 7.63 15.52
C HIS A 124 -13.68 8.33 16.60
N TRP A 125 -14.21 9.52 16.30
CA TRP A 125 -15.15 10.22 17.13
C TRP A 125 -16.56 10.05 16.59
N ILE A 126 -17.46 9.47 17.40
CA ILE A 126 -18.85 9.22 17.04
C ILE A 126 -19.73 10.05 17.99
N VAL A 127 -20.46 11.02 17.42
CA VAL A 127 -21.30 11.95 18.18
C VAL A 127 -22.50 11.22 18.80
N ASN A 128 -23.19 10.38 18.04
CA ASN A 128 -24.35 9.65 18.53
C ASN A 128 -23.95 8.61 19.59
N GLN A 129 -24.44 8.77 20.80
CA GLN A 129 -24.05 7.95 21.96
C GLN A 129 -24.49 6.48 21.81
N SER A 130 -25.70 6.22 21.32
CA SER A 130 -26.19 4.85 21.14
C SER A 130 -25.38 4.11 20.08
N PHE A 131 -25.06 4.77 18.98
CA PHE A 131 -24.22 4.21 17.93
C PHE A 131 -22.79 3.99 18.40
N ARG A 132 -22.24 4.93 19.19
CA ARG A 132 -20.91 4.78 19.81
C ARG A 132 -20.85 3.54 20.72
N SER A 133 -21.88 3.31 21.55
CA SER A 133 -21.94 2.16 22.44
C SER A 133 -22.01 0.83 21.65
N ALA A 134 -22.82 0.79 20.60
CA ALA A 134 -22.90 -0.39 19.73
C ALA A 134 -21.56 -0.73 19.04
N ILE A 135 -20.87 0.31 18.52
CA ILE A 135 -19.54 0.13 17.91
C ILE A 135 -18.50 -0.28 18.96
N SER A 136 -18.54 0.29 20.16
CA SER A 136 -17.61 -0.10 21.23
C SER A 136 -17.70 -1.58 21.57
N GLY A 137 -18.93 -2.12 21.70
CA GLY A 137 -19.14 -3.54 21.93
C GLY A 137 -18.66 -4.43 20.76
N PHE A 138 -18.87 -3.99 19.52
CA PHE A 138 -18.35 -4.69 18.34
C PHE A 138 -16.82 -4.70 18.32
N LEU A 139 -16.16 -3.57 18.63
CA LEU A 139 -14.71 -3.46 18.61
C LEU A 139 -14.00 -4.35 19.65
N GLU A 140 -14.66 -4.69 20.74
CA GLU A 140 -14.10 -5.64 21.71
C GLU A 140 -13.95 -7.04 21.09
N GLN A 141 -14.94 -7.48 20.35
CA GLN A 141 -14.92 -8.76 19.63
C GLN A 141 -13.94 -8.71 18.45
N GLU A 142 -13.94 -7.63 17.68
CA GLU A 142 -13.03 -7.45 16.54
C GLU A 142 -11.56 -7.48 16.97
N ARG A 143 -11.21 -6.84 18.08
CA ARG A 143 -9.83 -6.86 18.62
C ARG A 143 -9.36 -8.26 18.97
N ASN A 144 -10.21 -9.08 19.57
CA ASN A 144 -9.88 -10.46 19.87
C ASN A 144 -9.65 -11.26 18.59
N TYR A 145 -10.56 -11.14 17.62
CA TYR A 145 -10.42 -11.78 16.31
C TYR A 145 -9.14 -11.37 15.58
N VAL A 146 -8.81 -10.08 15.55
CA VAL A 146 -7.58 -9.57 14.94
C VAL A 146 -6.32 -10.14 15.60
N ASN A 147 -6.32 -10.27 16.93
CA ASN A 147 -5.20 -10.89 17.64
C ASN A 147 -5.02 -12.36 17.23
N GLU A 148 -6.10 -13.13 17.20
CA GLU A 148 -6.08 -14.54 16.79
C GLU A 148 -5.61 -14.69 15.33
N GLU A 149 -6.07 -13.82 14.44
CA GLU A 149 -5.67 -13.80 13.03
C GLU A 149 -4.18 -13.47 12.85
N ILE A 150 -3.65 -12.51 13.60
CA ILE A 150 -2.22 -12.16 13.58
C ILE A 150 -1.38 -13.34 14.05
N ASP A 151 -1.77 -14.00 15.14
CA ASP A 151 -1.06 -15.17 15.67
C ASP A 151 -1.08 -16.32 14.66
N TYR A 152 -2.23 -16.59 14.06
CA TYR A 152 -2.38 -17.61 13.04
C TYR A 152 -1.47 -17.32 11.83
N MET A 153 -1.55 -16.12 11.24
CA MET A 153 -0.74 -15.75 10.08
C MET A 153 0.76 -15.74 10.41
N SER A 154 1.13 -15.28 11.60
CA SER A 154 2.54 -15.27 12.05
C SER A 154 3.12 -16.68 12.17
N SER A 155 2.29 -17.66 12.53
CA SER A 155 2.70 -19.06 12.60
C SER A 155 3.00 -19.67 11.22
N HIS A 156 2.46 -19.08 10.15
CA HIS A 156 2.63 -19.47 8.75
C HIS A 156 3.67 -18.61 8.01
N SER A 157 4.50 -17.88 8.74
CA SER A 157 5.59 -17.08 8.16
C SER A 157 6.50 -17.92 7.26
N PRO A 158 6.90 -17.41 6.08
CA PRO A 158 7.84 -18.10 5.20
C PRO A 158 9.28 -18.12 5.74
N PHE A 159 9.57 -17.36 6.76
CA PHE A 159 10.89 -17.31 7.38
C PHE A 159 11.11 -18.49 8.33
N LYS A 160 12.36 -18.99 8.35
CA LYS A 160 12.76 -20.01 9.35
C LYS A 160 12.60 -19.41 10.76
N LYS A 161 11.98 -20.18 11.66
CA LYS A 161 11.99 -19.82 13.07
C LYS A 161 13.44 -19.89 13.56
N SER A 162 13.93 -18.79 14.13
CA SER A 162 15.22 -18.83 14.83
C SER A 162 15.09 -19.80 16.01
N THR A 163 15.91 -20.84 16.01
CA THR A 163 16.11 -21.77 17.13
C THR A 163 16.84 -21.05 18.25
#